data_eb6fe9e90bc97eb575d8c5f29202916b
#
_entry.id   eb6fe9e90bc97eb575d8c5f29202916b
#
_cell.length_a   1.000
_cell.length_b   1.000
_cell.length_c   1.000
_cell.angle_alpha   90.00
_cell.angle_beta   90.00
_cell.angle_gamma   90.00
#
_symmetry.space_group_name_H-M   'P 1'
#
loop_
_entity.id
_entity.type
_entity.pdbx_description
1 polymer ?
#
loop_
_entity_poly.entity_id
_entity_poly.type
_entity_poly.pdbx_seq_one_letter_code
_entity_poly.pdbx_strand_id
1 'polypeptide(L)'
;MDIELIVDNYNPKKAASSETSGRVLDVPVPAVVCMANAGPTRTALYRNHLEAGATMVDFHGFELPIQYSSIRSEHLACRTNAGLFDVSHMGFFTFEGKGARDWLSSVSTQDVSKFAPGRCGYTHFLDNDGQIIDDMIFAVEADDRIHGVPNASMIEVMRDWLKPLLPDDATIRLIDRSRGTSILALQGPAAPSITSTVFGRDGYPGRFKCRNIPANDLGIEGWIQGTGYTGEAGVEIFVDDEDAPGLWNAIMGAGADSGIVPVGLGARDTLRLEKGYLLSGQDFLWPGLGEPPSEGLPENFLARGTLESNVPFGLSLDHDFIGRAGMEKRAIRSARWSGLRCISRGPSPRLGHQVHSSENDDSLIGYITSGAPSPSLGMGIGMAYIDNPESGQVVYIQTSPRRRVAAEIVQPPFL
;
A
#
# COMPACT_ATOMS: atom_id res chain seq x y z
N MET A 1 -13.20 -1.63 15.60
CA MET A 1 -12.19 -1.56 16.69
C MET A 1 -11.63 -0.16 16.55
N ASP A 2 -11.95 0.67 17.53
CA ASP A 2 -11.72 2.12 17.43
C ASP A 2 -10.22 2.44 17.52
N ILE A 3 -9.77 3.27 16.61
CA ILE A 3 -8.36 3.69 16.42
C ILE A 3 -7.81 4.41 17.66
N GLU A 4 -8.67 5.11 18.40
CA GLU A 4 -8.30 5.85 19.62
C GLU A 4 -7.73 4.95 20.75
N LEU A 5 -8.13 3.68 20.81
CA LEU A 5 -7.73 2.75 21.89
C LEU A 5 -6.27 2.25 21.81
N ILE A 6 -5.61 2.34 20.64
CA ILE A 6 -4.24 1.81 20.48
C ILE A 6 -3.19 2.88 20.73
N VAL A 7 -3.45 4.12 20.34
CA VAL A 7 -2.50 5.25 20.53
C VAL A 7 -2.53 5.77 21.96
N ASP A 8 -3.70 5.83 22.59
CA ASP A 8 -3.85 6.29 23.99
C ASP A 8 -3.35 5.28 25.03
N ASN A 9 -3.22 3.99 24.68
CA ASN A 9 -2.67 2.97 25.59
C ASN A 9 -1.15 2.79 25.52
N TYR A 10 -0.46 3.47 24.59
CA TYR A 10 1.00 3.43 24.56
C TYR A 10 1.58 4.34 25.65
N ASN A 11 2.01 3.75 26.76
CA ASN A 11 2.70 4.45 27.83
C ASN A 11 4.20 4.12 27.79
N PRO A 12 5.05 5.04 27.29
CA PRO A 12 6.49 4.81 27.15
C PRO A 12 7.21 4.52 28.46
N LYS A 13 6.59 4.85 29.62
CA LYS A 13 7.18 4.56 30.94
C LYS A 13 7.02 3.10 31.38
N LYS A 14 6.16 2.31 30.74
CA LYS A 14 6.00 0.86 31.01
C LYS A 14 6.95 -0.01 30.20
N ALA A 15 7.46 0.48 29.07
CA ALA A 15 8.37 -0.26 28.19
C ALA A 15 9.82 -0.32 28.70
N ALA A 16 10.19 0.53 29.65
CA ALA A 16 11.57 0.64 30.15
C ALA A 16 12.03 -0.44 31.15
N SER A 17 11.24 -1.49 31.40
CA SER A 17 11.54 -2.51 32.41
C SER A 17 11.79 -3.93 31.90
N SER A 18 11.87 -4.16 30.60
CA SER A 18 12.29 -5.46 30.05
C SER A 18 13.58 -5.29 29.24
N GLU A 19 14.70 -5.72 29.81
CA GLU A 19 15.93 -5.95 29.06
C GLU A 19 15.73 -7.13 28.14
N THR A 20 15.30 -6.87 26.91
CA THR A 20 15.34 -7.86 25.83
C THR A 20 16.61 -7.63 25.01
N SER A 21 17.48 -8.62 24.99
CA SER A 21 18.69 -8.66 24.17
C SER A 21 18.29 -8.75 22.68
N GLY A 22 18.06 -7.61 22.05
CA GLY A 22 17.81 -7.55 20.60
C GLY A 22 19.07 -8.01 19.85
N ARG A 23 18.94 -9.04 19.01
CA ARG A 23 19.96 -9.40 18.03
C ARG A 23 20.12 -8.26 17.03
N VAL A 24 21.24 -7.56 17.09
CA VAL A 24 21.68 -6.66 16.00
C VAL A 24 22.18 -7.56 14.88
N LEU A 25 21.44 -7.62 13.80
CA LEU A 25 21.86 -8.32 12.59
C LEU A 25 22.54 -7.31 11.67
N ASP A 26 23.79 -7.60 11.30
CA ASP A 26 24.52 -6.85 10.27
C ASP A 26 23.94 -7.29 8.91
N VAL A 27 22.91 -6.59 8.43
CA VAL A 27 22.26 -6.90 7.16
C VAL A 27 22.95 -6.08 6.07
N PRO A 28 23.60 -6.71 5.07
CA PRO A 28 24.21 -5.96 3.98
C PRO A 28 23.15 -5.20 3.16
N VAL A 29 23.39 -3.92 2.91
CA VAL A 29 22.56 -3.08 2.04
C VAL A 29 22.73 -3.60 0.61
N PRO A 30 21.66 -4.04 -0.09
CA PRO A 30 21.77 -4.50 -1.47
C PRO A 30 22.15 -3.34 -2.40
N ALA A 31 23.13 -3.57 -3.28
CA ALA A 31 23.48 -2.64 -4.33
C ALA A 31 22.37 -2.64 -5.39
N VAL A 32 21.67 -1.52 -5.55
CA VAL A 32 20.69 -1.32 -6.62
C VAL A 32 21.44 -1.31 -7.97
N VAL A 33 21.32 -2.39 -8.72
CA VAL A 33 21.84 -2.46 -10.10
C VAL A 33 20.79 -1.86 -11.03
N CYS A 34 20.99 -0.62 -11.45
CA CYS A 34 20.23 -0.03 -12.56
C CYS A 34 20.52 -0.83 -13.85
N MET A 35 19.55 -1.62 -14.32
CA MET A 35 19.58 -2.22 -15.66
C MET A 35 19.32 -1.13 -16.70
N ALA A 36 20.38 -0.61 -17.30
CA ALA A 36 20.29 0.33 -18.42
C ALA A 36 19.91 -0.42 -19.71
N ASN A 37 18.90 0.12 -20.45
CA ASN A 37 18.61 -0.10 -21.89
C ASN A 37 17.61 -1.20 -22.32
N ALA A 38 16.72 -1.71 -21.51
CA ALA A 38 15.45 -2.25 -22.01
C ALA A 38 14.34 -1.22 -21.80
N GLY A 39 13.47 -0.99 -22.80
CA GLY A 39 12.26 -0.16 -22.61
C GLY A 39 11.38 -0.76 -21.49
N PRO A 40 10.31 -0.03 -21.05
CA PRO A 40 9.49 -0.47 -19.95
C PRO A 40 8.86 -1.85 -20.21
N THR A 41 8.76 -2.66 -19.18
CA THR A 41 8.15 -3.99 -19.21
C THR A 41 6.66 -3.87 -19.50
N ARG A 42 6.12 -4.72 -20.37
CA ARG A 42 4.68 -4.81 -20.67
C ARG A 42 4.08 -5.97 -19.90
N THR A 43 2.92 -5.72 -19.30
CA THR A 43 2.11 -6.78 -18.67
C THR A 43 1.44 -7.63 -19.74
N ALA A 44 0.91 -8.79 -19.36
CA ALA A 44 0.13 -9.64 -20.25
C ALA A 44 -1.13 -8.91 -20.78
N LEU A 45 -1.61 -7.89 -20.06
CA LEU A 45 -2.79 -7.09 -20.39
C LEU A 45 -2.52 -5.89 -21.30
N TYR A 46 -1.28 -5.70 -21.77
CA TYR A 46 -0.89 -4.53 -22.58
C TYR A 46 -1.83 -4.32 -23.79
N ARG A 47 -2.18 -5.39 -24.51
CA ARG A 47 -3.09 -5.30 -25.67
C ARG A 47 -4.51 -4.91 -25.25
N ASN A 48 -5.02 -5.47 -24.16
CA ASN A 48 -6.33 -5.11 -23.60
C ASN A 48 -6.39 -3.62 -23.26
N HIS A 49 -5.29 -3.05 -22.72
CA HIS A 49 -5.21 -1.61 -22.43
C HIS A 49 -5.30 -0.76 -23.68
N LEU A 50 -4.55 -1.10 -24.74
CA LEU A 50 -4.60 -0.36 -26.00
C LEU A 50 -5.98 -0.44 -26.66
N GLU A 51 -6.59 -1.62 -26.70
CA GLU A 51 -7.94 -1.85 -27.24
C GLU A 51 -9.01 -1.07 -26.46
N ALA A 52 -8.83 -0.91 -25.15
CA ALA A 52 -9.69 -0.10 -24.30
C ALA A 52 -9.40 1.41 -24.36
N GLY A 53 -8.43 1.86 -25.19
CA GLY A 53 -8.11 3.27 -25.41
C GLY A 53 -7.26 3.90 -24.30
N ALA A 54 -6.46 3.12 -23.60
CA ALA A 54 -5.61 3.61 -22.50
C ALA A 54 -4.56 4.61 -22.96
N THR A 55 -4.32 5.64 -22.12
CA THR A 55 -3.11 6.47 -22.18
C THR A 55 -2.04 5.79 -21.33
N MET A 56 -1.00 5.28 -21.98
CA MET A 56 0.08 4.52 -21.34
C MET A 56 1.20 5.45 -20.84
N VAL A 57 1.81 5.07 -19.70
CA VAL A 57 2.97 5.75 -19.11
C VAL A 57 4.00 4.74 -18.61
N ASP A 58 5.26 5.15 -18.49
CA ASP A 58 6.24 4.40 -17.73
C ASP A 58 6.00 4.62 -16.23
N PHE A 59 5.75 3.55 -15.51
CA PHE A 59 5.57 3.53 -14.07
C PHE A 59 6.49 2.48 -13.44
N HIS A 60 7.57 2.93 -12.81
CA HIS A 60 8.59 2.05 -12.21
C HIS A 60 9.11 0.97 -13.17
N GLY A 61 9.34 1.35 -14.44
CA GLY A 61 9.84 0.43 -15.47
C GLY A 61 8.77 -0.49 -16.09
N PHE A 62 7.48 -0.25 -15.83
CA PHE A 62 6.35 -0.92 -16.48
C PHE A 62 5.56 0.07 -17.34
N GLU A 63 5.13 -0.37 -18.53
CA GLU A 63 4.24 0.39 -19.41
C GLU A 63 2.77 0.11 -19.01
N LEU A 64 2.17 1.04 -18.23
CA LEU A 64 0.85 0.88 -17.60
C LEU A 64 -0.09 2.04 -17.94
N PRO A 65 -1.43 1.82 -17.87
CA PRO A 65 -2.41 2.86 -18.13
C PRO A 65 -2.46 3.89 -17.00
N ILE A 66 -2.25 5.17 -17.32
CA ILE A 66 -2.52 6.27 -16.38
C ILE A 66 -4.02 6.54 -16.28
N GLN A 67 -4.73 6.40 -17.40
CA GLN A 67 -6.20 6.51 -17.52
C GLN A 67 -6.67 5.91 -18.85
N TYR A 68 -7.97 5.61 -18.94
CA TYR A 68 -8.68 5.19 -20.17
C TYR A 68 -9.63 6.28 -20.67
N SER A 69 -10.34 6.92 -19.76
CA SER A 69 -11.25 8.02 -20.07
C SER A 69 -10.82 9.30 -19.35
N SER A 70 -11.07 9.37 -18.06
CA SER A 70 -10.54 10.43 -17.20
C SER A 70 -10.39 9.92 -15.77
N ILE A 71 -9.37 10.39 -15.07
CA ILE A 71 -9.12 10.05 -13.66
C ILE A 71 -10.41 10.23 -12.82
N ARG A 72 -11.14 11.33 -13.04
CA ARG A 72 -12.37 11.62 -12.30
C ARG A 72 -13.48 10.61 -12.57
N SER A 73 -13.74 10.28 -13.83
CA SER A 73 -14.85 9.36 -14.18
C SER A 73 -14.55 7.94 -13.73
N GLU A 74 -13.32 7.48 -13.88
CA GLU A 74 -12.86 6.16 -13.44
C GLU A 74 -12.93 6.03 -11.91
N HIS A 75 -12.48 7.06 -11.19
CA HIS A 75 -12.59 7.13 -9.74
C HIS A 75 -14.05 7.00 -9.28
N LEU A 76 -14.95 7.82 -9.83
CA LEU A 76 -16.36 7.81 -9.46
C LEU A 76 -17.05 6.50 -9.83
N ALA A 77 -16.72 5.89 -10.98
CA ALA A 77 -17.23 4.57 -11.35
C ALA A 77 -16.80 3.49 -10.35
N CYS A 78 -15.54 3.51 -9.89
CA CYS A 78 -15.07 2.61 -8.84
C CYS A 78 -15.85 2.81 -7.53
N ARG A 79 -16.17 4.04 -7.14
CA ARG A 79 -16.95 4.35 -5.93
C ARG A 79 -18.42 3.92 -6.01
N THR A 80 -19.04 4.02 -7.20
CA THR A 80 -20.48 3.81 -7.36
C THR A 80 -20.85 2.45 -7.97
N ASN A 81 -19.97 1.88 -8.76
CA ASN A 81 -20.20 0.67 -9.56
C ASN A 81 -19.07 -0.36 -9.34
N ALA A 82 -18.15 -0.45 -10.31
CA ALA A 82 -16.94 -1.26 -10.21
C ALA A 82 -15.84 -0.71 -11.12
N GLY A 83 -14.60 -0.92 -10.71
CA GLY A 83 -13.39 -0.67 -11.50
C GLY A 83 -12.51 -1.92 -11.58
N LEU A 84 -11.94 -2.18 -12.75
CA LEU A 84 -10.95 -3.23 -12.97
C LEU A 84 -9.59 -2.62 -13.26
N PHE A 85 -8.60 -2.98 -12.45
CA PHE A 85 -7.23 -2.47 -12.50
C PHE A 85 -6.28 -3.59 -12.91
N ASP A 86 -5.29 -3.26 -13.72
CA ASP A 86 -4.07 -4.05 -13.85
C ASP A 86 -3.07 -3.58 -12.78
N VAL A 87 -2.72 -4.48 -11.87
CA VAL A 87 -1.72 -4.25 -10.82
C VAL A 87 -0.60 -5.30 -10.90
N SER A 88 -0.37 -5.87 -12.08
CA SER A 88 0.64 -6.91 -12.34
C SER A 88 2.09 -6.44 -12.17
N HIS A 89 2.32 -5.14 -11.96
CA HIS A 89 3.62 -4.62 -11.56
C HIS A 89 3.97 -4.90 -10.09
N MET A 90 2.99 -5.22 -9.25
CA MET A 90 3.21 -5.62 -7.86
C MET A 90 3.90 -6.98 -7.77
N GLY A 91 4.64 -7.20 -6.67
CA GLY A 91 5.26 -8.49 -6.43
C GLY A 91 4.28 -9.56 -5.95
N PHE A 92 4.69 -10.82 -6.12
CA PHE A 92 3.99 -11.97 -5.55
C PHE A 92 4.99 -12.96 -4.98
N PHE A 93 5.13 -12.98 -3.66
CA PHE A 93 5.99 -13.88 -2.91
C PHE A 93 5.19 -15.03 -2.30
N THR A 94 5.84 -16.19 -2.17
CA THR A 94 5.32 -17.29 -1.36
C THR A 94 6.38 -17.68 -0.34
N PHE A 95 6.01 -17.68 0.93
CA PHE A 95 6.79 -18.22 2.05
C PHE A 95 6.26 -19.59 2.37
N GLU A 96 7.08 -20.63 2.17
CA GLU A 96 6.65 -22.02 2.26
C GLU A 96 7.56 -22.82 3.17
N GLY A 97 6.97 -23.52 4.14
CA GLY A 97 7.65 -24.43 5.02
C GLY A 97 7.17 -24.36 6.46
N LYS A 98 7.55 -25.39 7.23
CA LYS A 98 7.15 -25.52 8.63
C LYS A 98 7.66 -24.33 9.45
N GLY A 99 6.75 -23.63 10.13
CA GLY A 99 7.07 -22.45 10.95
C GLY A 99 7.10 -21.13 10.16
N ALA A 100 6.66 -21.12 8.89
CA ALA A 100 6.67 -19.92 8.06
C ALA A 100 5.88 -18.75 8.68
N ARG A 101 4.77 -19.01 9.39
CA ARG A 101 3.98 -17.97 10.09
C ARG A 101 4.74 -17.34 11.25
N ASP A 102 5.39 -18.16 12.08
CA ASP A 102 6.18 -17.66 13.22
C ASP A 102 7.41 -16.90 12.75
N TRP A 103 8.06 -17.41 11.69
CA TRP A 103 9.18 -16.71 11.07
C TRP A 103 8.76 -15.35 10.49
N LEU A 104 7.67 -15.29 9.71
CA LEU A 104 7.19 -14.03 9.15
C LEU A 104 6.79 -13.04 10.25
N SER A 105 6.21 -13.51 11.36
CA SER A 105 5.97 -12.68 12.55
C SER A 105 7.26 -12.08 13.12
N SER A 106 8.36 -12.84 13.15
CA SER A 106 9.63 -12.38 13.72
C SER A 106 10.32 -11.30 12.89
N VAL A 107 10.00 -11.18 11.61
CA VAL A 107 10.60 -10.21 10.68
C VAL A 107 9.66 -9.07 10.29
N SER A 108 8.40 -9.08 10.75
CA SER A 108 7.39 -8.10 10.39
C SER A 108 6.61 -7.58 11.61
N THR A 109 6.03 -6.39 11.49
CA THR A 109 5.34 -5.72 12.60
C THR A 109 4.02 -6.36 13.01
N GLN A 110 3.43 -7.20 12.15
CA GLN A 110 2.19 -7.92 12.46
C GLN A 110 2.48 -9.34 12.94
N ASP A 111 1.77 -9.80 13.95
CA ASP A 111 1.84 -11.19 14.42
C ASP A 111 1.05 -12.11 13.49
N VAL A 112 1.71 -12.58 12.43
CA VAL A 112 1.13 -13.44 11.40
C VAL A 112 0.68 -14.80 11.98
N SER A 113 1.30 -15.25 13.08
CA SER A 113 0.95 -16.50 13.75
C SER A 113 -0.50 -16.53 14.24
N LYS A 114 -1.08 -15.35 14.52
CA LYS A 114 -2.49 -15.20 14.95
C LYS A 114 -3.52 -15.26 13.81
N PHE A 115 -3.06 -15.25 12.56
CA PHE A 115 -3.96 -15.31 11.40
C PHE A 115 -4.19 -16.76 10.99
N ALA A 116 -5.44 -17.21 11.05
CA ALA A 116 -5.82 -18.55 10.59
C ALA A 116 -5.72 -18.66 9.06
N PRO A 117 -5.56 -19.88 8.49
CA PRO A 117 -5.71 -20.10 7.06
C PRO A 117 -6.99 -19.49 6.50
N GLY A 118 -6.91 -18.92 5.30
CA GLY A 118 -7.99 -18.17 4.66
C GLY A 118 -8.11 -16.70 5.09
N ARG A 119 -7.12 -16.15 5.83
CA ARG A 119 -7.10 -14.75 6.29
C ARG A 119 -5.95 -13.96 5.68
N CYS A 120 -6.23 -12.69 5.40
CA CYS A 120 -5.23 -11.71 5.00
C CYS A 120 -4.97 -10.69 6.11
N GLY A 121 -3.80 -10.08 6.07
CA GLY A 121 -3.42 -8.97 6.94
C GLY A 121 -2.47 -8.02 6.24
N TYR A 122 -2.15 -6.93 6.91
CA TYR A 122 -1.20 -5.93 6.47
C TYR A 122 -0.07 -5.83 7.48
N THR A 123 1.15 -5.60 7.03
CA THR A 123 2.32 -5.49 7.88
C THR A 123 3.35 -4.54 7.30
N HIS A 124 4.26 -4.02 8.16
CA HIS A 124 5.49 -3.37 7.76
C HIS A 124 6.70 -4.28 8.02
N PHE A 125 7.76 -4.06 7.27
CA PHE A 125 9.10 -4.55 7.53
C PHE A 125 9.98 -3.39 7.94
N LEU A 126 10.73 -3.54 9.02
CA LEU A 126 11.54 -2.47 9.59
C LEU A 126 13.01 -2.84 9.58
N ASP A 127 13.86 -1.82 9.42
CA ASP A 127 15.27 -1.96 9.74
C ASP A 127 15.51 -1.88 11.27
N ASN A 128 16.75 -2.07 11.71
CA ASN A 128 17.11 -2.04 13.13
C ASN A 128 16.87 -0.68 13.81
N ASP A 129 16.81 0.40 13.03
CA ASP A 129 16.50 1.75 13.51
C ASP A 129 14.98 2.01 13.57
N GLY A 130 14.16 1.02 13.23
CA GLY A 130 12.70 1.09 13.23
C GLY A 130 12.11 1.90 12.09
N GLN A 131 12.86 2.06 10.99
CA GLN A 131 12.39 2.70 9.76
C GLN A 131 11.70 1.68 8.88
N ILE A 132 10.60 2.07 8.24
CA ILE A 132 9.87 1.22 7.32
C ILE A 132 10.73 1.02 6.07
N ILE A 133 11.06 -0.24 5.78
CA ILE A 133 11.69 -0.68 4.53
C ILE A 133 10.61 -0.74 3.46
N ASP A 134 9.54 -1.51 3.74
CA ASP A 134 8.37 -1.61 2.87
C ASP A 134 7.13 -2.06 3.67
N ASP A 135 5.96 -1.95 3.05
CA ASP A 135 4.71 -2.51 3.53
C ASP A 135 4.23 -3.66 2.64
N MET A 136 3.44 -4.57 3.21
CA MET A 136 2.98 -5.73 2.48
C MET A 136 1.61 -6.20 2.96
N ILE A 137 0.73 -6.54 2.01
CA ILE A 137 -0.40 -7.42 2.30
C ILE A 137 0.11 -8.86 2.31
N PHE A 138 -0.23 -9.61 3.35
CA PHE A 138 0.00 -11.05 3.40
C PHE A 138 -1.33 -11.82 3.45
N ALA A 139 -1.30 -13.06 2.96
CA ALA A 139 -2.45 -13.95 2.90
C ALA A 139 -2.03 -15.36 3.35
N VAL A 140 -2.64 -15.86 4.41
CA VAL A 140 -2.35 -17.19 4.95
C VAL A 140 -3.17 -18.23 4.19
N GLU A 141 -2.52 -18.99 3.30
CA GLU A 141 -3.16 -20.09 2.57
C GLU A 141 -3.29 -21.34 3.49
N ALA A 142 -2.19 -21.70 4.14
CA ALA A 142 -2.09 -22.83 5.06
C ALA A 142 -1.12 -22.49 6.21
N ASP A 143 -1.01 -23.38 7.19
CA ASP A 143 -0.09 -23.17 8.32
C ASP A 143 1.38 -23.04 7.91
N ASP A 144 1.73 -23.63 6.80
CA ASP A 144 3.07 -23.67 6.22
C ASP A 144 3.19 -22.95 4.86
N ARG A 145 2.17 -22.17 4.48
CA ARG A 145 2.17 -21.43 3.21
C ARG A 145 1.47 -20.08 3.34
N ILE A 146 2.25 -19.02 3.12
CA ILE A 146 1.80 -17.62 3.16
C ILE A 146 2.18 -16.93 1.86
N HIS A 147 1.27 -16.13 1.30
CA HIS A 147 1.55 -15.25 0.18
C HIS A 147 1.81 -13.83 0.67
N GLY A 148 2.65 -13.09 -0.05
CA GLY A 148 2.95 -11.69 0.22
C GLY A 148 2.97 -10.88 -1.07
N VAL A 149 2.52 -9.63 -0.99
CA VAL A 149 2.42 -8.72 -2.15
C VAL A 149 3.26 -7.47 -1.88
N PRO A 150 4.59 -7.51 -2.14
CA PRO A 150 5.46 -6.34 -1.99
C PRO A 150 5.20 -5.30 -3.08
N ASN A 151 5.56 -4.04 -2.79
CA ASN A 151 5.46 -2.95 -3.75
C ASN A 151 6.41 -3.14 -4.95
N ALA A 152 6.00 -2.64 -6.12
CA ALA A 152 6.71 -2.86 -7.39
C ALA A 152 8.20 -2.48 -7.34
N SER A 153 8.52 -1.29 -6.84
CA SER A 153 9.90 -0.81 -6.71
C SER A 153 10.71 -1.54 -5.64
N MET A 154 10.05 -2.29 -4.76
CA MET A 154 10.65 -2.94 -3.60
C MET A 154 10.80 -4.46 -3.74
N ILE A 155 10.37 -5.07 -4.86
CA ILE A 155 10.40 -6.52 -5.05
C ILE A 155 11.81 -7.09 -4.83
N GLU A 156 12.81 -6.54 -5.51
CA GLU A 156 14.20 -7.01 -5.39
C GLU A 156 14.79 -6.68 -4.02
N VAL A 157 14.53 -5.49 -3.50
CA VAL A 157 14.98 -5.04 -2.18
C VAL A 157 14.42 -5.97 -1.09
N MET A 158 13.12 -6.23 -1.11
CA MET A 158 12.46 -7.10 -0.13
C MET A 158 12.93 -8.55 -0.23
N ARG A 159 13.09 -9.07 -1.46
CA ARG A 159 13.65 -10.40 -1.66
C ARG A 159 15.05 -10.52 -1.08
N ASP A 160 15.92 -9.55 -1.36
CA ASP A 160 17.32 -9.59 -0.95
C ASP A 160 17.48 -9.27 0.55
N TRP A 161 16.58 -8.49 1.13
CA TRP A 161 16.52 -8.25 2.58
C TRP A 161 16.01 -9.49 3.34
N LEU A 162 14.98 -10.18 2.85
CA LEU A 162 14.37 -11.34 3.51
C LEU A 162 15.22 -12.62 3.41
N LYS A 163 15.94 -12.84 2.31
CA LYS A 163 16.73 -14.06 2.08
C LYS A 163 17.73 -14.38 3.19
N PRO A 164 18.58 -13.43 3.68
CA PRO A 164 19.52 -13.72 4.75
C PRO A 164 18.86 -14.00 6.10
N LEU A 165 17.58 -13.67 6.25
CA LEU A 165 16.80 -13.88 7.49
C LEU A 165 16.11 -15.24 7.51
N LEU A 166 16.12 -15.98 6.41
CA LEU A 166 15.59 -17.34 6.35
C LEU A 166 16.43 -18.29 7.21
N PRO A 167 15.82 -19.34 7.80
CA PRO A 167 16.56 -20.35 8.55
C PRO A 167 17.61 -21.08 7.69
N ASP A 168 18.79 -21.30 8.24
CA ASP A 168 19.93 -21.96 7.55
C ASP A 168 19.63 -23.40 7.13
N ASP A 169 18.71 -24.08 7.82
CA ASP A 169 18.31 -25.47 7.57
C ASP A 169 17.32 -25.62 6.41
N ALA A 170 17.02 -24.54 5.70
CA ALA A 170 16.09 -24.48 4.57
C ALA A 170 14.66 -25.02 4.89
N THR A 171 14.26 -24.98 6.15
CA THR A 171 12.89 -25.37 6.56
C THR A 171 11.82 -24.42 6.01
N ILE A 172 12.22 -23.16 5.68
CA ILE A 172 11.37 -22.15 5.05
C ILE A 172 12.03 -21.67 3.78
N ARG A 173 11.24 -21.52 2.72
CA ARG A 173 11.67 -21.02 1.41
C ARG A 173 10.89 -19.78 1.04
N LEU A 174 11.56 -18.78 0.49
CA LEU A 174 10.99 -17.65 -0.21
C LEU A 174 11.00 -17.95 -1.72
N ILE A 175 9.82 -18.02 -2.31
CA ILE A 175 9.61 -18.23 -3.74
C ILE A 175 9.06 -16.93 -4.32
N ASP A 176 9.84 -16.31 -5.20
CA ASP A 176 9.40 -15.11 -5.94
C ASP A 176 8.66 -15.55 -7.21
N ARG A 177 7.36 -15.25 -7.24
CA ARG A 177 6.46 -15.53 -8.37
C ARG A 177 6.06 -14.26 -9.13
N SER A 178 6.69 -13.14 -8.86
CA SER A 178 6.33 -11.84 -9.44
C SER A 178 6.39 -11.83 -10.97
N ARG A 179 7.29 -12.64 -11.55
CA ARG A 179 7.34 -12.86 -13.00
C ARG A 179 6.47 -14.05 -13.37
N GLY A 180 5.64 -13.88 -14.39
CA GLY A 180 4.72 -14.92 -14.88
C GLY A 180 3.37 -14.92 -14.17
N THR A 181 3.16 -14.02 -13.18
CA THR A 181 1.87 -13.84 -12.50
C THR A 181 1.30 -12.46 -12.81
N SER A 182 0.11 -12.45 -13.37
CA SER A 182 -0.70 -11.24 -13.53
C SER A 182 -1.62 -11.05 -12.34
N ILE A 183 -1.80 -9.80 -11.91
CA ILE A 183 -2.65 -9.43 -10.77
C ILE A 183 -3.71 -8.44 -11.23
N LEU A 184 -4.98 -8.86 -11.16
CA LEU A 184 -6.13 -8.03 -11.49
C LEU A 184 -6.85 -7.62 -10.20
N ALA A 185 -7.07 -6.31 -9.99
CA ALA A 185 -7.85 -5.82 -8.87
C ALA A 185 -9.25 -5.38 -9.35
N LEU A 186 -10.28 -6.09 -8.91
CA LEU A 186 -11.69 -5.73 -9.15
C LEU A 186 -12.26 -5.09 -7.90
N GLN A 187 -12.61 -3.81 -7.96
CA GLN A 187 -12.95 -2.99 -6.81
C GLN A 187 -14.25 -2.20 -7.03
N GLY A 188 -15.04 -2.03 -6.01
CA GLY A 188 -16.28 -1.25 -6.01
C GLY A 188 -17.49 -2.02 -5.47
N PRO A 189 -18.64 -1.36 -5.25
CA PRO A 189 -19.84 -1.99 -4.70
C PRO A 189 -20.34 -3.21 -5.46
N ALA A 190 -20.17 -3.24 -6.80
CA ALA A 190 -20.58 -4.37 -7.64
C ALA A 190 -19.51 -5.47 -7.75
N ALA A 191 -18.28 -5.26 -7.25
CA ALA A 191 -17.20 -6.25 -7.38
C ALA A 191 -17.54 -7.63 -6.79
N PRO A 192 -18.19 -7.75 -5.61
CA PRO A 192 -18.59 -9.06 -5.08
C PRO A 192 -19.50 -9.86 -6.01
N SER A 193 -20.51 -9.21 -6.61
CA SER A 193 -21.45 -9.86 -7.51
C SER A 193 -20.79 -10.28 -8.84
N ILE A 194 -19.96 -9.39 -9.41
CA ILE A 194 -19.19 -9.69 -10.63
C ILE A 194 -18.26 -10.87 -10.39
N THR A 195 -17.53 -10.88 -9.26
CA THR A 195 -16.64 -11.99 -8.88
C THR A 195 -17.42 -13.31 -8.79
N SER A 196 -18.63 -13.27 -8.18
CA SER A 196 -19.48 -14.45 -8.06
C SER A 196 -20.08 -14.90 -9.40
N THR A 197 -20.27 -14.00 -10.36
CA THR A 197 -20.69 -14.34 -11.72
C THR A 197 -19.57 -15.08 -12.46
N VAL A 198 -18.32 -14.65 -12.33
CA VAL A 198 -17.16 -15.23 -13.02
C VAL A 198 -16.72 -16.56 -12.40
N PHE A 199 -16.67 -16.64 -11.08
CA PHE A 199 -16.08 -17.77 -10.34
C PHE A 199 -17.11 -18.59 -9.55
N GLY A 200 -18.42 -18.38 -9.78
CA GLY A 200 -19.48 -19.08 -9.05
C GLY A 200 -19.74 -18.44 -7.67
N ARG A 201 -20.74 -19.00 -6.97
CA ARG A 201 -21.25 -18.48 -5.69
C ARG A 201 -20.16 -18.24 -4.64
N ASP A 202 -19.16 -19.11 -4.62
CA ASP A 202 -18.06 -19.05 -3.66
C ASP A 202 -16.85 -18.26 -4.17
N GLY A 203 -16.94 -17.60 -5.33
CA GLY A 203 -15.87 -16.82 -5.94
C GLY A 203 -15.41 -15.66 -5.07
N TYR A 204 -16.32 -14.93 -4.43
CA TYR A 204 -15.97 -13.82 -3.56
C TYR A 204 -15.60 -14.29 -2.14
N PRO A 205 -14.33 -14.19 -1.72
CA PRO A 205 -13.90 -14.71 -0.41
C PRO A 205 -14.38 -13.85 0.77
N GLY A 206 -14.76 -12.60 0.54
CA GLY A 206 -15.06 -11.61 1.56
C GLY A 206 -13.83 -10.80 2.00
N ARG A 207 -14.08 -9.68 2.68
CA ARG A 207 -13.02 -8.72 3.07
C ARG A 207 -11.98 -9.36 3.99
N PHE A 208 -10.69 -9.19 3.66
CA PHE A 208 -9.53 -9.77 4.33
C PHE A 208 -9.60 -11.30 4.48
N LYS A 209 -10.23 -11.95 3.51
CA LYS A 209 -10.21 -13.41 3.36
C LYS A 209 -9.59 -13.78 2.02
N CYS A 210 -9.08 -15.01 1.93
CA CYS A 210 -8.38 -15.50 0.76
C CYS A 210 -8.60 -17.00 0.56
N ARG A 211 -8.41 -17.46 -0.67
CA ARG A 211 -8.46 -18.86 -1.08
C ARG A 211 -7.88 -19.08 -2.45
N ASN A 212 -7.68 -20.33 -2.83
CA ASN A 212 -7.50 -20.68 -4.23
C ASN A 212 -8.78 -20.36 -5.02
N ILE A 213 -8.65 -19.97 -6.30
CA ILE A 213 -9.79 -19.75 -7.19
C ILE A 213 -10.58 -21.07 -7.27
N PRO A 214 -11.92 -21.05 -7.03
CA PRO A 214 -12.73 -22.26 -7.14
C PRO A 214 -12.77 -22.75 -8.60
N ALA A 215 -13.04 -24.04 -8.81
CA ALA A 215 -13.30 -24.57 -10.15
C ALA A 215 -14.36 -23.73 -10.85
N ASN A 216 -14.08 -23.32 -12.09
CA ASN A 216 -14.89 -22.38 -12.86
C ASN A 216 -14.93 -22.78 -14.34
N ASP A 217 -15.91 -22.24 -15.08
CA ASP A 217 -16.12 -22.55 -16.50
C ASP A 217 -15.00 -22.05 -17.42
N LEU A 218 -14.15 -21.13 -16.95
CA LEU A 218 -12.99 -20.63 -17.70
C LEU A 218 -11.78 -21.57 -17.60
N GLY A 219 -11.80 -22.54 -16.68
CA GLY A 219 -10.68 -23.43 -16.41
C GLY A 219 -9.47 -22.72 -15.78
N ILE A 220 -9.64 -21.50 -15.25
CA ILE A 220 -8.57 -20.67 -14.66
C ILE A 220 -8.29 -21.15 -13.25
N GLU A 221 -7.04 -21.41 -12.97
CA GLU A 221 -6.50 -21.66 -11.63
C GLU A 221 -5.77 -20.41 -11.10
N GLY A 222 -5.57 -20.31 -9.80
CA GLY A 222 -4.83 -19.22 -9.19
C GLY A 222 -5.31 -18.90 -7.77
N TRP A 223 -5.01 -17.68 -7.35
CA TRP A 223 -5.26 -17.19 -6.00
C TRP A 223 -6.19 -15.99 -6.02
N ILE A 224 -7.11 -15.89 -5.05
CA ILE A 224 -8.01 -14.74 -4.89
C ILE A 224 -8.06 -14.30 -3.44
N GLN A 225 -7.95 -13.01 -3.20
CA GLN A 225 -8.02 -12.41 -1.88
C GLN A 225 -8.92 -11.17 -1.88
N GLY A 226 -9.70 -11.00 -0.80
CA GLY A 226 -10.62 -9.88 -0.59
C GLY A 226 -9.90 -8.66 -0.05
N THR A 227 -8.91 -8.18 -0.80
CA THR A 227 -8.07 -7.02 -0.51
C THR A 227 -8.17 -6.00 -1.65
N GLY A 228 -7.49 -4.88 -1.50
CA GLY A 228 -7.43 -3.82 -2.50
C GLY A 228 -6.98 -2.50 -1.92
N TYR A 229 -6.80 -1.51 -2.79
CA TYR A 229 -6.20 -0.22 -2.47
C TYR A 229 -7.15 0.96 -2.69
N THR A 230 -8.47 0.71 -2.62
CA THR A 230 -9.51 1.70 -2.89
C THR A 230 -10.40 2.01 -1.68
N GLY A 231 -10.38 1.11 -0.69
CA GLY A 231 -11.29 1.12 0.45
C GLY A 231 -12.68 0.59 0.16
N GLU A 232 -12.99 0.28 -1.11
CA GLU A 232 -14.24 -0.37 -1.51
C GLU A 232 -14.19 -1.88 -1.28
N ALA A 233 -15.33 -2.54 -1.41
CA ALA A 233 -15.40 -4.00 -1.52
C ALA A 233 -14.69 -4.44 -2.80
N GLY A 234 -13.98 -5.56 -2.76
CA GLY A 234 -13.30 -6.05 -3.95
C GLY A 234 -12.40 -7.23 -3.69
N VAL A 235 -11.69 -7.61 -4.74
CA VAL A 235 -10.73 -8.70 -4.75
C VAL A 235 -9.49 -8.32 -5.53
N GLU A 236 -8.37 -8.95 -5.19
CA GLU A 236 -7.18 -9.06 -6.02
C GLU A 236 -7.05 -10.52 -6.45
N ILE A 237 -6.87 -10.73 -7.75
CA ILE A 237 -6.92 -12.03 -8.42
C ILE A 237 -5.56 -12.25 -9.07
N PHE A 238 -4.91 -13.36 -8.71
CA PHE A 238 -3.57 -13.72 -9.15
C PHE A 238 -3.67 -14.96 -10.04
N VAL A 239 -3.26 -14.81 -11.29
CA VAL A 239 -3.33 -15.86 -12.30
C VAL A 239 -2.04 -15.88 -13.12
N ASP A 240 -1.81 -16.96 -13.86
CA ASP A 240 -0.73 -17.01 -14.83
C ASP A 240 -0.94 -15.97 -15.94
N ASP A 241 0.16 -15.41 -16.47
CA ASP A 241 0.10 -14.36 -17.50
C ASP A 241 -0.72 -14.73 -18.72
N GLU A 242 -0.74 -16.01 -19.11
CA GLU A 242 -1.51 -16.52 -20.26
C GLU A 242 -3.02 -16.49 -20.04
N ASP A 243 -3.48 -16.59 -18.80
CA ASP A 243 -4.90 -16.55 -18.44
C ASP A 243 -5.45 -15.13 -18.28
N ALA A 244 -4.58 -14.16 -18.00
CA ALA A 244 -4.97 -12.80 -17.64
C ALA A 244 -5.82 -12.08 -18.71
N PRO A 245 -5.53 -12.13 -20.02
CA PRO A 245 -6.35 -11.48 -21.03
C PRO A 245 -7.76 -12.07 -21.12
N GLY A 246 -7.89 -13.40 -21.00
CA GLY A 246 -9.18 -14.10 -20.97
C GLY A 246 -10.00 -13.70 -19.75
N LEU A 247 -9.37 -13.70 -18.58
CA LEU A 247 -9.99 -13.30 -17.32
C LEU A 247 -10.43 -11.83 -17.34
N TRP A 248 -9.58 -10.90 -17.84
CA TRP A 248 -9.95 -9.50 -18.02
C TRP A 248 -11.26 -9.35 -18.81
N ASN A 249 -11.34 -10.00 -19.96
CA ASN A 249 -12.52 -9.94 -20.83
C ASN A 249 -13.76 -10.56 -20.16
N ALA A 250 -13.60 -11.67 -19.44
CA ALA A 250 -14.70 -12.30 -18.70
C ALA A 250 -15.23 -11.39 -17.58
N ILE A 251 -14.35 -10.74 -16.80
CA ILE A 251 -14.75 -9.79 -15.74
C ILE A 251 -15.44 -8.57 -16.34
N MET A 252 -14.89 -7.97 -17.41
CA MET A 252 -15.49 -6.81 -18.08
C MET A 252 -16.86 -7.16 -18.66
N GLY A 253 -17.00 -8.34 -19.27
CA GLY A 253 -18.28 -8.83 -19.78
C GLY A 253 -19.31 -9.08 -18.67
N ALA A 254 -18.92 -9.74 -17.59
CA ALA A 254 -19.82 -10.02 -16.45
C ALA A 254 -20.26 -8.74 -15.71
N GLY A 255 -19.45 -7.68 -15.74
CA GLY A 255 -19.71 -6.40 -15.08
C GLY A 255 -20.40 -5.36 -15.98
N ALA A 256 -20.65 -5.65 -17.27
CA ALA A 256 -21.15 -4.66 -18.24
C ALA A 256 -22.45 -3.98 -17.78
N ASP A 257 -23.44 -4.76 -17.35
CA ASP A 257 -24.73 -4.24 -16.88
C ASP A 257 -24.60 -3.49 -15.53
N SER A 258 -23.53 -3.73 -14.77
CA SER A 258 -23.21 -3.05 -13.52
C SER A 258 -22.40 -1.76 -13.74
N GLY A 259 -22.06 -1.42 -14.98
CA GLY A 259 -21.28 -0.23 -15.31
C GLY A 259 -19.81 -0.31 -14.87
N ILE A 260 -19.20 -1.50 -14.95
CA ILE A 260 -17.76 -1.67 -14.72
C ILE A 260 -16.96 -0.87 -15.75
N VAL A 261 -15.85 -0.29 -15.31
CA VAL A 261 -14.90 0.39 -16.20
C VAL A 261 -13.48 -0.09 -15.94
N PRO A 262 -12.59 -0.06 -16.95
CA PRO A 262 -11.17 -0.19 -16.69
C PRO A 262 -10.66 1.09 -15.99
N VAL A 263 -9.72 0.94 -15.08
CA VAL A 263 -9.25 2.04 -14.21
C VAL A 263 -7.73 2.12 -14.21
N GLY A 264 -7.20 3.30 -14.48
CA GLY A 264 -5.77 3.56 -14.53
C GLY A 264 -5.17 4.01 -13.20
N LEU A 265 -3.83 4.18 -13.21
CA LEU A 265 -3.01 4.55 -12.06
C LEU A 265 -3.43 5.90 -11.46
N GLY A 266 -3.89 6.86 -12.28
CA GLY A 266 -4.30 8.18 -11.80
C GLY A 266 -5.53 8.12 -10.88
N ALA A 267 -6.53 7.29 -11.23
CA ALA A 267 -7.69 7.07 -10.38
C ALA A 267 -7.33 6.18 -9.16
N ARG A 268 -6.45 5.17 -9.32
CA ARG A 268 -5.91 4.37 -8.21
C ARG A 268 -5.30 5.27 -7.14
N ASP A 269 -4.50 6.29 -7.52
CA ASP A 269 -3.89 7.21 -6.55
C ASP A 269 -4.94 8.08 -5.84
N THR A 270 -5.91 8.65 -6.55
CA THR A 270 -6.94 9.46 -5.89
C THR A 270 -7.86 8.63 -4.98
N LEU A 271 -8.13 7.35 -5.34
CA LEU A 271 -8.93 6.42 -4.53
C LEU A 271 -8.23 6.06 -3.21
N ARG A 272 -6.94 5.68 -3.27
CA ARG A 272 -6.16 5.34 -2.07
C ARG A 272 -6.02 6.55 -1.15
N LEU A 273 -5.79 7.74 -1.73
CA LEU A 273 -5.62 8.98 -0.98
C LEU A 273 -6.87 9.32 -0.17
N GLU A 274 -8.08 9.18 -0.74
CA GLU A 274 -9.34 9.41 -0.02
C GLU A 274 -9.52 8.47 1.18
N LYS A 275 -8.94 7.27 1.13
CA LYS A 275 -8.96 6.31 2.25
C LYS A 275 -7.76 6.46 3.20
N GLY A 276 -6.82 7.33 2.86
CA GLY A 276 -5.64 7.54 3.68
C GLY A 276 -4.66 6.36 3.65
N TYR A 277 -4.57 5.62 2.55
CA TYR A 277 -3.59 4.57 2.39
C TYR A 277 -2.25 5.15 1.98
N LEU A 278 -1.18 4.70 2.66
CA LEU A 278 0.19 5.10 2.37
C LEU A 278 0.64 4.57 1.01
N LEU A 279 1.56 5.30 0.38
CA LEU A 279 2.26 4.89 -0.83
C LEU A 279 3.76 4.81 -0.55
N SER A 280 4.33 3.63 -0.70
CA SER A 280 5.78 3.40 -0.63
C SER A 280 6.51 4.26 -1.65
N GLY A 281 7.63 4.87 -1.24
CA GLY A 281 8.39 5.83 -2.04
C GLY A 281 7.86 7.27 -1.98
N GLN A 282 6.65 7.51 -1.48
CA GLN A 282 6.04 8.84 -1.41
C GLN A 282 5.64 9.26 0.00
N ASP A 283 4.95 8.40 0.77
CA ASP A 283 4.54 8.69 2.14
C ASP A 283 5.56 8.16 3.17
N PHE A 284 6.37 7.21 2.78
CA PHE A 284 7.59 6.77 3.46
C PHE A 284 8.61 6.29 2.43
N LEU A 285 9.89 6.41 2.76
CA LEU A 285 10.99 5.96 1.92
C LEU A 285 12.12 5.46 2.82
N TRP A 286 12.60 4.25 2.54
CA TRP A 286 13.72 3.67 3.31
C TRP A 286 15.06 4.29 2.88
N PRO A 287 15.82 4.91 3.81
CA PRO A 287 17.12 5.52 3.48
C PRO A 287 18.16 4.53 2.95
N GLY A 288 18.01 3.22 3.28
CA GLY A 288 18.89 2.17 2.78
C GLY A 288 18.91 2.01 1.26
N LEU A 289 17.96 2.60 0.53
CA LEU A 289 17.98 2.66 -0.94
C LEU A 289 19.06 3.60 -1.48
N GLY A 290 19.56 4.54 -0.66
CA GLY A 290 20.54 5.54 -1.09
C GLY A 290 20.00 6.53 -2.11
N GLU A 291 18.67 6.65 -2.24
CA GLU A 291 18.04 7.61 -3.13
C GLU A 291 18.16 9.05 -2.61
N PRO A 292 18.29 10.05 -3.51
CA PRO A 292 18.29 11.43 -3.11
C PRO A 292 16.94 11.81 -2.47
N PRO A 293 16.91 12.84 -1.60
CA PRO A 293 15.65 13.32 -1.01
C PRO A 293 14.67 13.74 -2.11
N SER A 294 13.39 13.43 -1.90
CA SER A 294 12.32 13.87 -2.81
C SER A 294 12.29 15.40 -2.88
N GLU A 295 12.02 15.93 -4.07
CA GLU A 295 12.01 17.38 -4.32
C GLU A 295 11.09 18.12 -3.33
N GLY A 296 11.58 19.16 -2.71
CA GLY A 296 10.86 19.98 -1.74
C GLY A 296 10.83 19.43 -0.32
N LEU A 297 11.39 18.23 -0.04
CA LEU A 297 11.47 17.65 1.29
C LEU A 297 12.88 17.74 1.90
N PRO A 298 13.00 17.88 3.23
CA PRO A 298 14.29 17.74 3.90
C PRO A 298 14.88 16.33 3.70
N GLU A 299 16.20 16.23 3.84
CA GLU A 299 16.90 14.94 3.83
C GLU A 299 16.31 13.98 4.88
N ASN A 300 16.12 12.73 4.50
CA ASN A 300 15.53 11.67 5.34
C ASN A 300 14.14 12.01 5.94
N PHE A 301 13.44 12.99 5.37
CA PHE A 301 12.10 13.34 5.86
C PHE A 301 11.11 12.16 5.78
N LEU A 302 11.20 11.35 4.74
CA LEU A 302 10.35 10.17 4.52
C LEU A 302 10.83 8.92 5.26
N ALA A 303 11.95 8.97 5.98
CA ALA A 303 12.41 7.88 6.86
C ALA A 303 11.50 7.77 8.09
N ARG A 304 10.41 7.00 7.97
CA ARG A 304 9.34 6.92 8.97
C ARG A 304 9.23 5.54 9.60
N GLY A 305 8.76 5.50 10.83
CA GLY A 305 8.42 4.26 11.54
C GLY A 305 6.91 4.03 11.56
N THR A 306 6.49 2.81 11.86
CA THR A 306 5.08 2.40 11.89
C THR A 306 4.22 3.28 12.82
N LEU A 307 4.73 3.66 13.99
CA LEU A 307 3.99 4.52 14.94
C LEU A 307 3.91 5.98 14.49
N GLU A 308 4.84 6.44 13.64
CA GLU A 308 4.79 7.78 13.04
C GLU A 308 3.75 7.85 11.90
N SER A 309 3.63 6.77 11.12
CA SER A 309 2.77 6.68 9.94
C SER A 309 1.30 6.39 10.27
N ASN A 310 0.96 6.21 11.56
CA ASN A 310 -0.41 6.04 12.05
C ASN A 310 -1.19 4.90 11.36
N VAL A 311 -0.55 3.73 11.21
CA VAL A 311 -1.14 2.52 10.62
C VAL A 311 -1.28 1.42 11.68
N PRO A 312 -2.24 1.55 12.63
CA PRO A 312 -2.35 0.65 13.77
C PRO A 312 -2.77 -0.77 13.38
N PHE A 313 -3.46 -0.95 12.26
CA PHE A 313 -3.91 -2.27 11.79
C PHE A 313 -2.78 -3.14 11.22
N GLY A 314 -1.59 -2.59 10.98
CA GLY A 314 -0.39 -3.29 10.54
C GLY A 314 0.59 -3.62 11.65
N LEU A 315 0.22 -3.40 12.93
CA LEU A 315 1.10 -3.55 14.08
C LEU A 315 0.47 -4.40 15.18
N SER A 316 1.24 -5.35 15.69
CA SER A 316 0.98 -6.07 16.96
C SER A 316 2.16 -5.88 17.89
N LEU A 317 1.92 -5.45 19.13
CA LEU A 317 2.97 -5.26 20.15
C LEU A 317 3.14 -6.48 21.06
N ASP A 318 2.40 -7.57 20.82
CA ASP A 318 2.42 -8.77 21.68
C ASP A 318 3.50 -9.77 21.26
N HIS A 319 4.36 -9.44 20.29
CA HIS A 319 5.46 -10.29 19.83
C HIS A 319 6.71 -9.48 19.56
N ASP A 320 7.85 -10.16 19.46
CA ASP A 320 9.12 -9.54 19.07
C ASP A 320 9.32 -9.62 17.56
N PHE A 321 9.85 -8.53 16.98
CA PHE A 321 10.16 -8.43 15.58
C PHE A 321 11.37 -7.52 15.31
N ILE A 322 11.97 -7.65 14.15
CA ILE A 322 13.10 -6.80 13.73
C ILE A 322 12.67 -5.33 13.71
N GLY A 323 13.50 -4.45 14.31
CA GLY A 323 13.25 -3.01 14.34
C GLY A 323 12.34 -2.53 15.47
N ARG A 324 11.76 -3.41 16.31
CA ARG A 324 10.84 -3.02 17.39
C ARG A 324 11.44 -1.97 18.32
N ALA A 325 12.64 -2.19 18.86
CA ALA A 325 13.30 -1.25 19.75
C ALA A 325 13.60 0.11 19.10
N GLY A 326 13.98 0.10 17.81
CA GLY A 326 14.14 1.31 17.00
C GLY A 326 12.82 2.06 16.83
N MET A 327 11.75 1.36 16.47
CA MET A 327 10.41 1.91 16.31
C MET A 327 9.91 2.58 17.61
N GLU A 328 10.10 1.95 18.78
CA GLU A 328 9.72 2.51 20.08
C GLU A 328 10.49 3.79 20.41
N LYS A 329 11.79 3.87 20.10
CA LYS A 329 12.58 5.10 20.23
C LYS A 329 12.09 6.21 19.32
N ARG A 330 11.72 5.88 18.08
CA ARG A 330 11.19 6.85 17.10
C ARG A 330 9.84 7.41 17.50
N ALA A 331 9.02 6.64 18.20
CA ALA A 331 7.69 7.06 18.68
C ALA A 331 7.70 8.29 19.58
N ILE A 332 8.87 8.68 20.12
CA ILE A 332 9.07 9.90 20.93
C ILE A 332 9.00 11.18 20.06
N ARG A 333 9.17 11.06 18.73
CA ARG A 333 9.10 12.21 17.82
C ARG A 333 7.69 12.82 17.83
N SER A 334 7.64 14.14 17.68
CA SER A 334 6.38 14.89 17.66
C SER A 334 5.60 14.77 16.34
N ALA A 335 6.32 14.51 15.24
CA ALA A 335 5.70 14.42 13.92
C ALA A 335 4.83 13.17 13.79
N ARG A 336 3.59 13.39 13.32
CA ARG A 336 2.61 12.32 13.04
C ARG A 336 2.00 12.50 11.67
N TRP A 337 1.75 11.39 11.01
CA TRP A 337 1.01 11.38 9.77
C TRP A 337 -0.44 11.79 10.00
N SER A 338 -0.92 12.73 9.19
CA SER A 338 -2.22 13.36 9.32
C SER A 338 -2.83 13.62 7.96
N GLY A 339 -4.15 13.60 7.88
CA GLY A 339 -4.90 14.08 6.73
C GLY A 339 -5.11 15.58 6.78
N LEU A 340 -5.10 16.21 5.61
CA LEU A 340 -5.40 17.63 5.42
C LEU A 340 -6.52 17.79 4.41
N ARG A 341 -7.60 18.44 4.81
CA ARG A 341 -8.76 18.78 3.98
C ARG A 341 -8.78 20.26 3.70
N CYS A 342 -8.60 20.69 2.44
CA CYS A 342 -8.65 22.11 2.07
C CYS A 342 -10.03 22.70 2.37
N ILE A 343 -10.08 23.84 3.09
CA ILE A 343 -11.30 24.58 3.44
C ILE A 343 -11.41 25.89 2.66
N SER A 344 -10.40 26.27 1.92
CA SER A 344 -10.42 27.43 1.01
C SER A 344 -10.11 27.00 -0.43
N ARG A 345 -10.56 27.82 -1.39
CA ARG A 345 -10.30 27.59 -2.82
C ARG A 345 -8.83 27.82 -3.15
N GLY A 346 -8.22 26.88 -3.85
CA GLY A 346 -6.83 26.98 -4.27
C GLY A 346 -6.33 25.74 -5.01
N PRO A 347 -5.05 25.72 -5.40
CA PRO A 347 -4.40 24.53 -5.89
C PRO A 347 -4.47 23.42 -4.84
N SER A 348 -4.61 22.18 -5.30
CA SER A 348 -4.57 21.02 -4.39
C SER A 348 -3.16 20.82 -3.81
N PRO A 349 -3.03 20.25 -2.62
CA PRO A 349 -1.76 19.86 -2.05
C PRO A 349 -0.94 18.96 -3.01
N ARG A 350 0.38 19.06 -2.92
CA ARG A 350 1.33 18.20 -3.67
C ARG A 350 2.51 17.85 -2.78
N LEU A 351 3.22 16.77 -3.13
CA LEU A 351 4.47 16.38 -2.49
C LEU A 351 5.41 17.60 -2.33
N GLY A 352 6.02 17.73 -1.17
CA GLY A 352 6.97 18.78 -0.84
C GLY A 352 6.36 20.14 -0.45
N HIS A 353 5.04 20.33 -0.59
CA HIS A 353 4.41 21.56 -0.10
C HIS A 353 4.55 21.66 1.42
N GLN A 354 4.98 22.83 1.89
CA GLN A 354 5.13 23.15 3.31
C GLN A 354 3.77 23.35 3.98
N VAL A 355 3.67 22.93 5.24
CA VAL A 355 2.50 23.17 6.10
C VAL A 355 2.91 24.11 7.23
N HIS A 356 2.17 25.20 7.40
CA HIS A 356 2.41 26.24 8.38
C HIS A 356 1.24 26.33 9.36
N SER A 357 1.52 26.65 10.64
CA SER A 357 0.48 26.86 11.66
C SER A 357 -0.25 28.19 11.51
N SER A 358 0.29 29.13 10.74
CA SER A 358 -0.26 30.49 10.50
C SER A 358 -0.21 30.87 9.04
N GLU A 359 -1.14 31.74 8.62
CA GLU A 359 -1.21 32.24 7.25
C GLU A 359 -0.05 33.21 6.91
N ASN A 360 0.41 33.99 7.89
CA ASN A 360 1.23 35.17 7.67
C ASN A 360 2.66 35.09 8.22
N ASP A 361 3.03 34.01 8.89
CA ASP A 361 4.37 33.82 9.45
C ASP A 361 5.06 32.54 8.93
N ASP A 362 6.35 32.39 9.24
CA ASP A 362 7.18 31.27 8.83
C ASP A 362 7.12 30.09 9.82
N SER A 363 6.02 29.88 10.49
CA SER A 363 5.80 28.79 11.44
C SER A 363 5.58 27.44 10.71
N LEU A 364 6.63 26.92 10.10
CA LEU A 364 6.66 25.63 9.47
C LEU A 364 6.45 24.50 10.51
N ILE A 365 5.47 23.63 10.28
CA ILE A 365 5.12 22.51 11.15
C ILE A 365 5.13 21.15 10.44
N GLY A 366 5.35 21.11 9.13
CA GLY A 366 5.40 19.85 8.40
C GLY A 366 5.40 20.00 6.89
N TYR A 367 5.27 18.85 6.21
CA TYR A 367 5.27 18.79 4.75
C TYR A 367 4.25 17.78 4.24
N ILE A 368 3.66 18.11 3.08
CA ILE A 368 2.80 17.20 2.32
C ILE A 368 3.64 16.08 1.71
N THR A 369 3.18 14.85 1.87
CA THR A 369 3.76 13.67 1.22
C THR A 369 2.92 13.21 0.03
N SER A 370 1.59 13.26 0.17
CA SER A 370 0.65 12.94 -0.91
C SER A 370 -0.44 13.99 -0.98
N GLY A 371 -0.92 14.31 -2.18
CA GLY A 371 -2.01 15.26 -2.32
C GLY A 371 -2.58 15.35 -3.72
N ALA A 372 -3.91 15.47 -3.80
CA ALA A 372 -4.67 15.56 -5.05
C ALA A 372 -6.01 16.28 -4.84
N PRO A 373 -6.70 16.67 -5.94
CA PRO A 373 -8.13 16.93 -5.84
C PRO A 373 -8.86 15.60 -5.56
N SER A 374 -9.75 15.59 -4.57
CA SER A 374 -10.67 14.47 -4.33
C SER A 374 -11.84 14.54 -5.30
N PRO A 375 -12.04 13.56 -6.18
CA PRO A 375 -13.20 13.52 -7.05
C PRO A 375 -14.52 13.37 -6.30
N SER A 376 -14.54 12.67 -5.17
CA SER A 376 -15.73 12.45 -4.34
C SER A 376 -16.12 13.70 -3.56
N LEU A 377 -15.15 14.40 -2.95
CA LEU A 377 -15.40 15.57 -2.11
C LEU A 377 -15.45 16.90 -2.89
N GLY A 378 -14.89 16.95 -4.10
CA GLY A 378 -14.79 18.15 -4.91
C GLY A 378 -13.83 19.22 -4.36
N MET A 379 -12.88 18.82 -3.50
CA MET A 379 -11.89 19.70 -2.88
C MET A 379 -10.50 19.06 -2.87
N GLY A 380 -9.46 19.86 -2.56
CA GLY A 380 -8.10 19.35 -2.36
C GLY A 380 -8.00 18.60 -1.03
N ILE A 381 -7.34 17.45 -1.06
CA ILE A 381 -6.95 16.69 0.14
C ILE A 381 -5.47 16.37 0.08
N GLY A 382 -4.85 16.14 1.22
CA GLY A 382 -3.45 15.77 1.31
C GLY A 382 -3.16 14.95 2.55
N MET A 383 -2.06 14.22 2.51
CA MET A 383 -1.44 13.57 3.66
C MET A 383 -0.12 14.25 3.95
N ALA A 384 0.22 14.38 5.22
CA ALA A 384 1.40 15.11 5.68
C ALA A 384 1.94 14.52 6.98
N TYR A 385 3.24 14.66 7.22
CA TYR A 385 3.76 14.55 8.59
C TYR A 385 3.83 15.95 9.21
N ILE A 386 3.12 16.11 10.32
CA ILE A 386 2.93 17.38 11.02
C ILE A 386 3.39 17.23 12.47
N ASP A 387 4.09 18.25 12.96
CA ASP A 387 4.51 18.31 14.36
C ASP A 387 3.32 18.61 15.27
N ASN A 388 3.10 17.72 16.25
CA ASN A 388 2.02 17.82 17.24
C ASN A 388 0.65 18.18 16.64
N PRO A 389 0.12 17.35 15.70
CA PRO A 389 -1.13 17.66 15.02
C PRO A 389 -2.32 17.55 15.97
N GLU A 390 -3.24 18.50 15.91
CA GLU A 390 -4.53 18.47 16.60
C GLU A 390 -5.67 18.36 15.59
N SER A 391 -6.57 17.40 15.75
CA SER A 391 -7.72 17.24 14.87
C SER A 391 -8.62 18.47 14.93
N GLY A 392 -9.05 18.98 13.75
CA GLY A 392 -9.83 20.21 13.63
C GLY A 392 -8.99 21.49 13.61
N GLN A 393 -7.69 21.42 13.86
CA GLN A 393 -6.80 22.58 13.73
C GLN A 393 -6.75 23.06 12.29
N VAL A 394 -6.84 24.38 12.10
CA VAL A 394 -6.63 25.01 10.79
C VAL A 394 -5.15 25.29 10.60
N VAL A 395 -4.63 24.85 9.46
CA VAL A 395 -3.26 25.03 9.01
C VAL A 395 -3.23 25.59 7.59
N TYR A 396 -2.06 25.99 7.12
CA TYR A 396 -1.91 26.67 5.85
C TYR A 396 -0.87 25.97 4.99
N ILE A 397 -1.31 25.46 3.82
CA ILE A 397 -0.46 24.74 2.86
C ILE A 397 0.13 25.74 1.88
N GLN A 398 1.44 25.85 1.80
CA GLN A 398 2.15 26.72 0.86
C GLN A 398 2.18 26.09 -0.53
N THR A 399 1.20 26.39 -1.36
CA THR A 399 1.07 25.84 -2.72
C THR A 399 1.87 26.58 -3.79
N SER A 400 2.40 27.75 -3.45
CA SER A 400 3.36 28.51 -4.26
C SER A 400 4.05 29.55 -3.37
N PRO A 401 5.15 30.21 -3.81
CA PRO A 401 5.86 31.22 -3.01
C PRO A 401 4.98 32.37 -2.50
N ARG A 402 3.83 32.62 -3.13
CA ARG A 402 2.94 33.75 -2.80
C ARG A 402 1.56 33.33 -2.34
N ARG A 403 1.30 32.01 -2.18
CA ARG A 403 -0.05 31.53 -1.89
C ARG A 403 -0.06 30.41 -0.88
N ARG A 404 -0.84 30.62 0.16
CA ARG A 404 -1.23 29.59 1.12
C ARG A 404 -2.70 29.24 0.94
N VAL A 405 -3.03 27.96 1.13
CA VAL A 405 -4.37 27.41 1.09
C VAL A 405 -4.71 26.93 2.49
N ALA A 406 -5.78 27.43 3.08
CA ALA A 406 -6.22 26.98 4.38
C ALA A 406 -6.77 25.53 4.30
N ALA A 407 -6.37 24.70 5.25
CA ALA A 407 -6.79 23.32 5.38
C ALA A 407 -7.03 22.98 6.85
N GLU A 408 -7.88 22.02 7.08
CA GLU A 408 -8.19 21.46 8.40
C GLU A 408 -7.44 20.13 8.54
N ILE A 409 -6.80 19.92 9.70
CA ILE A 409 -6.23 18.62 10.07
C ILE A 409 -7.38 17.66 10.37
N VAL A 410 -7.42 16.52 9.69
CA VAL A 410 -8.41 15.48 9.86
C VAL A 410 -7.76 14.11 10.03
N GLN A 411 -8.46 13.21 10.69
CA GLN A 411 -8.06 11.81 10.74
C GLN A 411 -8.63 11.09 9.50
N PRO A 412 -7.82 10.49 8.62
CA PRO A 412 -8.34 9.66 7.54
C PRO A 412 -9.08 8.42 8.06
N PRO A 413 -10.03 7.86 7.29
CA PRO A 413 -10.34 8.20 5.89
C PRO A 413 -11.05 9.55 5.75
N PHE A 414 -10.89 10.18 4.57
CA PHE A 414 -11.55 11.44 4.26
C PHE A 414 -13.06 11.29 3.93
N LEU A 415 -13.49 10.01 3.68
CA LEU A 415 -14.86 9.60 3.34
C LEU A 415 -15.40 8.59 4.35
#